data_145a0d7cf5d69dff54805019987f4c3e
#
_entry.id   145a0d7cf5d69dff54805019987f4c3e
#
_cell.length_a   1.000
_cell.length_b   1.000
_cell.length_c   1.000
_cell.angle_alpha   90.00
_cell.angle_beta   90.00
_cell.angle_gamma   90.00
#
_symmetry.space_group_name_H-M   'P 1'
#
loop_
_entity.id
_entity.type
_entity.pdbx_description
1 polymer ?
#
loop_
_entity_poly.entity_id
_entity_poly.type
_entity_poly.pdbx_seq_one_letter_code
_entity_poly.pdbx_strand_id
1 'polypeptide(L)'
;MTDNATAGPAATAAALGATAAPPPYDAVVLAGGAARRLGGADKPGVRIGGRALLDRVLTACADARTTVVVAAPRSTARPVRWAREEPPGAGPVAALAAGLRHTRAAHTVVLSADLPFLRADTLRRLLTTLGESGADGALLTDAEGRDQPLVAAYRTAALRRELDALAAAHDGLTGLPLRRLTGALRLTRVPDPHASFDCDTWDDIVNARARIREHGHVLDEWISAVKDELGIDLDVDTNLLLDLARDAAHGVARPAAPLTTFLVGYAAARARAAPTAVAEAARKAAALALRWEEEAAEAGE
;
A
#
# COMPACT_ATOMS: atom_id res chain seq x y z
N MET A 1 -63.95 22.32 -13.91
CA MET A 1 -62.78 22.98 -13.32
C MET A 1 -62.05 21.93 -12.51
N THR A 2 -61.12 21.27 -13.13
CA THR A 2 -60.32 20.18 -12.57
C THR A 2 -58.89 20.62 -12.57
N ASP A 3 -58.37 20.83 -11.37
CA ASP A 3 -56.99 21.23 -11.16
C ASP A 3 -56.12 19.96 -11.12
N ASN A 4 -55.19 19.88 -12.07
CA ASN A 4 -54.27 18.74 -12.24
C ASN A 4 -52.90 19.13 -11.69
N ALA A 5 -52.63 18.77 -10.44
CA ALA A 5 -51.32 18.99 -9.82
C ALA A 5 -50.37 17.86 -10.21
N THR A 6 -49.44 18.20 -11.09
CA THR A 6 -48.36 17.32 -11.55
C THR A 6 -47.29 17.20 -10.46
N ALA A 7 -47.20 16.04 -9.83
CA ALA A 7 -46.10 15.67 -8.93
C ALA A 7 -44.88 15.23 -9.75
N GLY A 8 -43.80 16.00 -9.69
CA GLY A 8 -42.49 15.64 -10.27
C GLY A 8 -41.82 14.53 -9.48
N PRO A 9 -41.02 13.67 -10.12
CA PRO A 9 -40.33 12.60 -9.43
C PRO A 9 -39.17 13.14 -8.58
N ALA A 10 -39.24 12.88 -7.29
CA ALA A 10 -38.13 13.09 -6.37
C ALA A 10 -36.93 12.20 -6.79
N ALA A 11 -35.86 12.85 -7.18
CA ALA A 11 -34.60 12.18 -7.45
C ALA A 11 -34.07 11.56 -6.13
N THR A 12 -34.10 10.25 -6.08
CA THR A 12 -33.49 9.46 -5.02
C THR A 12 -31.99 9.65 -5.11
N ALA A 13 -31.40 10.48 -4.22
CA ALA A 13 -29.98 10.56 -4.04
C ALA A 13 -29.48 9.18 -3.57
N ALA A 14 -28.80 8.47 -4.46
CA ALA A 14 -28.14 7.22 -4.14
C ALA A 14 -27.14 7.49 -3.01
N ALA A 15 -27.38 6.89 -1.85
CA ALA A 15 -26.45 6.89 -0.72
C ALA A 15 -25.11 6.33 -1.22
N LEU A 16 -24.07 7.17 -1.18
CA LEU A 16 -22.69 6.74 -1.30
C LEU A 16 -22.44 5.76 -0.14
N GLY A 17 -22.46 4.47 -0.47
CA GLY A 17 -22.29 3.38 0.47
C GLY A 17 -20.97 3.54 1.22
N ALA A 18 -21.06 3.61 2.55
CA ALA A 18 -19.91 3.42 3.41
C ALA A 18 -19.25 2.10 3.01
N THR A 19 -18.04 2.16 2.46
CA THR A 19 -17.25 0.98 2.10
C THR A 19 -17.02 0.20 3.39
N ALA A 20 -17.68 -0.94 3.54
CA ALA A 20 -17.47 -1.85 4.67
C ALA A 20 -15.98 -2.19 4.75
N ALA A 21 -15.44 -2.22 5.97
CA ALA A 21 -14.05 -2.62 6.19
C ALA A 21 -13.80 -3.98 5.53
N PRO A 22 -12.66 -4.17 4.86
CA PRO A 22 -12.36 -5.44 4.20
C PRO A 22 -12.35 -6.57 5.22
N PRO A 23 -12.70 -7.80 4.81
CA PRO A 23 -12.67 -8.94 5.71
C PRO A 23 -11.26 -9.16 6.27
N PRO A 24 -11.13 -9.63 7.52
CA PRO A 24 -9.83 -9.91 8.11
C PRO A 24 -9.02 -10.88 7.26
N TYR A 25 -7.75 -10.56 7.00
CA TYR A 25 -6.86 -11.35 6.16
C TYR A 25 -5.46 -11.48 6.76
N ASP A 26 -4.72 -12.47 6.32
CA ASP A 26 -3.28 -12.60 6.53
C ASP A 26 -2.56 -12.32 5.21
N ALA A 27 -1.31 -11.85 5.26
CA ALA A 27 -0.48 -11.61 4.08
C ALA A 27 0.71 -12.58 4.06
N VAL A 28 0.98 -13.16 2.89
CA VAL A 28 2.19 -13.94 2.59
C VAL A 28 2.94 -13.22 1.49
N VAL A 29 4.15 -12.73 1.81
CA VAL A 29 5.01 -12.01 0.88
C VAL A 29 6.18 -12.90 0.49
N LEU A 30 6.28 -13.26 -0.78
CA LEU A 30 7.39 -14.04 -1.31
C LEU A 30 8.54 -13.09 -1.67
N ALA A 31 9.59 -13.10 -0.84
CA ALA A 31 10.75 -12.24 -0.98
C ALA A 31 12.05 -13.03 -1.28
N GLY A 32 11.91 -14.33 -1.55
CA GLY A 32 12.97 -15.22 -1.98
C GLY A 32 13.06 -15.26 -3.52
N GLY A 33 14.18 -15.73 -4.01
CA GLY A 33 14.44 -15.93 -5.43
C GLY A 33 15.86 -15.47 -5.81
N ALA A 34 16.49 -16.16 -6.75
CA ALA A 34 17.78 -15.74 -7.27
C ALA A 34 17.56 -14.54 -8.20
N ALA A 35 17.92 -13.33 -7.77
CA ALA A 35 17.88 -12.10 -8.58
C ALA A 35 18.94 -12.16 -9.73
N ARG A 36 18.90 -13.20 -10.54
CA ARG A 36 19.90 -13.46 -11.61
C ARG A 36 19.95 -12.30 -12.61
N ARG A 37 18.81 -11.71 -12.93
CA ARG A 37 18.70 -10.58 -13.87
C ARG A 37 19.18 -9.25 -13.28
N LEU A 38 19.33 -9.18 -11.95
CA LEU A 38 19.90 -8.05 -11.23
C LEU A 38 21.35 -8.30 -10.81
N GLY A 39 22.04 -9.29 -11.42
CA GLY A 39 23.43 -9.60 -11.08
C GLY A 39 23.64 -10.16 -9.69
N GLY A 40 22.61 -10.77 -9.05
CA GLY A 40 22.66 -11.29 -7.69
C GLY A 40 22.43 -10.22 -6.62
N ALA A 41 21.99 -9.01 -6.99
CA ALA A 41 21.64 -7.97 -6.04
C ALA A 41 20.50 -8.41 -5.11
N ASP A 42 20.47 -7.86 -3.90
CA ASP A 42 19.39 -8.07 -2.93
C ASP A 42 18.11 -7.34 -3.40
N LYS A 43 17.36 -7.96 -4.32
CA LYS A 43 16.18 -7.37 -4.97
C LYS A 43 15.16 -6.78 -3.98
N PRO A 44 14.74 -7.47 -2.90
CA PRO A 44 13.82 -6.90 -1.91
C PRO A 44 14.36 -5.65 -1.18
N GLY A 45 15.68 -5.50 -1.10
CA GLY A 45 16.34 -4.33 -0.49
C GLY A 45 16.56 -3.16 -1.44
N VAL A 46 16.33 -3.31 -2.76
CA VAL A 46 16.49 -2.22 -3.72
C VAL A 46 15.54 -1.07 -3.38
N ARG A 47 16.07 0.16 -3.34
CA ARG A 47 15.29 1.34 -2.97
C ARG A 47 14.71 2.05 -4.19
N ILE A 48 13.41 2.37 -4.09
CA ILE A 48 12.66 3.19 -5.05
C ILE A 48 11.96 4.29 -4.25
N GLY A 49 12.22 5.57 -4.57
CA GLY A 49 11.70 6.69 -3.80
C GLY A 49 12.12 6.66 -2.32
N GLY A 50 13.36 6.28 -2.02
CA GLY A 50 13.88 6.21 -0.65
C GLY A 50 13.52 4.95 0.14
N ARG A 51 12.52 4.15 -0.29
CA ARG A 51 12.01 2.96 0.43
C ARG A 51 12.40 1.67 -0.26
N ALA A 52 12.74 0.64 0.50
CA ALA A 52 13.00 -0.70 -0.04
C ALA A 52 11.72 -1.28 -0.69
N LEU A 53 11.89 -2.06 -1.77
CA LEU A 53 10.75 -2.72 -2.44
C LEU A 53 9.92 -3.54 -1.47
N LEU A 54 10.57 -4.34 -0.62
CA LEU A 54 9.87 -5.11 0.40
C LEU A 54 9.05 -4.22 1.35
N ASP A 55 9.61 -3.10 1.83
CA ASP A 55 8.92 -2.22 2.77
C ASP A 55 7.70 -1.53 2.13
N ARG A 56 7.73 -1.26 0.81
CA ARG A 56 6.56 -0.78 0.07
C ARG A 56 5.42 -1.80 0.09
N VAL A 57 5.72 -3.06 -0.19
CA VAL A 57 4.74 -4.15 -0.14
C VAL A 57 4.23 -4.35 1.29
N LEU A 58 5.11 -4.30 2.28
CA LEU A 58 4.73 -4.41 3.70
C LEU A 58 3.78 -3.28 4.13
N THR A 59 3.99 -2.06 3.65
CA THR A 59 3.09 -0.93 3.91
C THR A 59 1.71 -1.15 3.28
N ALA A 60 1.65 -1.65 2.04
CA ALA A 60 0.37 -1.93 1.38
C ALA A 60 -0.50 -2.95 2.15
N CYS A 61 0.13 -3.88 2.88
CA CYS A 61 -0.56 -4.88 3.69
C CYS A 61 -0.46 -4.61 5.21
N ALA A 62 -0.38 -3.33 5.63
CA ALA A 62 -0.23 -2.96 7.04
C ALA A 62 -1.39 -3.43 7.93
N ASP A 63 -2.60 -3.49 7.40
CA ASP A 63 -3.83 -3.96 8.08
C ASP A 63 -3.99 -5.48 8.10
N ALA A 64 -3.05 -6.26 7.56
CA ALA A 64 -3.07 -7.72 7.71
C ALA A 64 -2.92 -8.14 9.18
N ARG A 65 -3.70 -9.14 9.63
CA ARG A 65 -3.61 -9.69 11.00
C ARG A 65 -2.25 -10.30 11.28
N THR A 66 -1.71 -10.99 10.31
CA THR A 66 -0.36 -11.56 10.31
C THR A 66 0.27 -11.31 8.96
N THR A 67 1.49 -10.78 8.94
CA THR A 67 2.30 -10.69 7.73
C THR A 67 3.46 -11.68 7.84
N VAL A 68 3.54 -12.60 6.90
CA VAL A 68 4.60 -13.61 6.79
C VAL A 68 5.45 -13.28 5.57
N VAL A 69 6.74 -13.08 5.77
CA VAL A 69 7.72 -12.92 4.68
C VAL A 69 8.48 -14.22 4.50
N VAL A 70 8.44 -14.76 3.30
CA VAL A 70 9.13 -16.01 2.96
C VAL A 70 10.48 -15.68 2.32
N ALA A 71 11.51 -15.62 3.15
CA ALA A 71 12.90 -15.35 2.79
C ALA A 71 13.81 -15.54 4.02
N ALA A 72 15.13 -15.33 3.85
CA ALA A 72 16.04 -15.12 4.98
C ALA A 72 15.68 -13.82 5.72
N PRO A 73 15.68 -13.81 7.07
CA PRO A 73 15.39 -12.62 7.86
C PRO A 73 16.29 -11.43 7.52
N ARG A 74 15.71 -10.24 7.54
CA ARG A 74 16.37 -8.95 7.33
C ARG A 74 15.68 -7.84 8.12
N SER A 75 16.28 -6.67 8.17
CA SER A 75 15.63 -5.47 8.71
C SER A 75 14.48 -5.07 7.82
N THR A 76 13.33 -4.71 8.42
CA THR A 76 12.12 -4.24 7.77
C THR A 76 11.53 -3.06 8.54
N ALA A 77 10.82 -2.17 7.86
CA ALA A 77 10.20 -0.98 8.45
C ALA A 77 9.13 -1.31 9.52
N ARG A 78 8.59 -2.54 9.51
CA ARG A 78 7.62 -3.02 10.51
C ARG A 78 7.89 -4.47 10.89
N PRO A 79 7.47 -4.92 12.07
CA PRO A 79 7.62 -6.32 12.48
C PRO A 79 6.85 -7.27 11.56
N VAL A 80 7.49 -8.37 11.18
CA VAL A 80 6.91 -9.44 10.35
C VAL A 80 7.31 -10.80 10.91
N ARG A 81 6.57 -11.84 10.51
CA ARG A 81 6.95 -13.22 10.76
C ARG A 81 7.76 -13.73 9.57
N TRP A 82 8.91 -14.35 9.85
CA TRP A 82 9.74 -14.94 8.82
C TRP A 82 9.44 -16.43 8.66
N ALA A 83 9.39 -16.88 7.42
CA ALA A 83 9.30 -18.29 7.03
C ALA A 83 10.32 -18.58 5.93
N ARG A 84 10.64 -19.85 5.72
CA ARG A 84 11.51 -20.31 4.64
C ARG A 84 11.03 -21.65 4.14
N GLU A 85 11.07 -21.84 2.84
CA GLU A 85 10.84 -23.13 2.21
C GLU A 85 11.99 -24.10 2.42
N GLU A 86 11.71 -25.38 2.45
CA GLU A 86 12.67 -26.48 2.54
C GLU A 86 12.46 -27.45 1.37
N PRO A 87 13.54 -27.70 0.61
CA PRO A 87 14.87 -27.05 0.67
C PRO A 87 14.82 -25.59 0.23
N PRO A 88 15.80 -24.73 0.63
CA PRO A 88 15.87 -23.36 0.14
C PRO A 88 15.95 -23.31 -1.39
N GLY A 89 15.14 -22.42 -2.00
CA GLY A 89 15.06 -22.34 -3.47
C GLY A 89 14.14 -23.40 -4.08
N ALA A 90 13.30 -24.06 -3.30
CA ALA A 90 12.32 -25.06 -3.78
C ALA A 90 11.23 -24.49 -4.71
N GLY A 91 11.22 -23.18 -4.94
CA GLY A 91 10.33 -22.52 -5.88
C GLY A 91 9.10 -21.89 -5.22
N PRO A 92 8.29 -21.16 -6.02
CA PRO A 92 7.27 -20.28 -5.48
C PRO A 92 6.09 -21.04 -4.82
N VAL A 93 5.75 -22.24 -5.27
CA VAL A 93 4.67 -23.05 -4.67
C VAL A 93 5.11 -23.56 -3.29
N ALA A 94 6.34 -24.05 -3.15
CA ALA A 94 6.90 -24.48 -1.87
C ALA A 94 7.04 -23.29 -0.89
N ALA A 95 7.49 -22.13 -1.40
CA ALA A 95 7.58 -20.90 -0.61
C ALA A 95 6.20 -20.46 -0.09
N LEU A 96 5.17 -20.47 -0.95
CA LEU A 96 3.81 -20.16 -0.55
C LEU A 96 3.29 -21.13 0.52
N ALA A 97 3.52 -22.43 0.36
CA ALA A 97 3.15 -23.44 1.36
C ALA A 97 3.84 -23.19 2.71
N ALA A 98 5.14 -22.80 2.69
CA ALA A 98 5.88 -22.45 3.90
C ALA A 98 5.25 -21.25 4.62
N GLY A 99 4.88 -20.19 3.88
CA GLY A 99 4.23 -19.01 4.43
C GLY A 99 2.85 -19.32 5.01
N LEU A 100 2.04 -20.10 4.30
CA LEU A 100 0.67 -20.45 4.70
C LEU A 100 0.57 -21.24 6.02
N ARG A 101 1.62 -21.94 6.44
CA ARG A 101 1.66 -22.62 7.76
C ARG A 101 1.49 -21.64 8.92
N HIS A 102 1.81 -20.37 8.71
CA HIS A 102 1.75 -19.32 9.73
C HIS A 102 0.48 -18.45 9.63
N THR A 103 -0.41 -18.69 8.66
CA THR A 103 -1.67 -17.97 8.48
C THR A 103 -2.83 -18.67 9.20
N ARG A 104 -3.84 -17.88 9.61
CA ARG A 104 -5.04 -18.37 10.29
C ARG A 104 -6.33 -17.73 9.80
N ALA A 105 -6.24 -16.56 9.12
CA ALA A 105 -7.40 -15.89 8.57
C ALA A 105 -8.07 -16.71 7.45
N ALA A 106 -9.37 -16.51 7.24
CA ALA A 106 -10.12 -17.13 6.17
C ALA A 106 -9.63 -16.71 4.77
N HIS A 107 -9.03 -15.54 4.67
CA HIS A 107 -8.47 -14.98 3.45
C HIS A 107 -6.95 -14.77 3.61
N THR A 108 -6.21 -15.08 2.56
CA THR A 108 -4.77 -14.82 2.48
C THR A 108 -4.48 -14.02 1.24
N VAL A 109 -3.82 -12.87 1.41
CA VAL A 109 -3.24 -12.11 0.31
C VAL A 109 -1.82 -12.64 0.05
N VAL A 110 -1.53 -12.95 -1.21
CA VAL A 110 -0.23 -13.48 -1.66
C VAL A 110 0.41 -12.42 -2.54
N LEU A 111 1.63 -12.00 -2.18
CA LEU A 111 2.33 -10.89 -2.80
C LEU A 111 3.76 -11.27 -3.18
N SER A 112 4.26 -10.73 -4.28
CA SER A 112 5.69 -10.64 -4.56
C SER A 112 6.30 -9.44 -3.82
N ALA A 113 7.58 -9.50 -3.49
CA ALA A 113 8.29 -8.43 -2.76
C ALA A 113 8.79 -7.28 -3.65
N ASP A 114 8.50 -7.29 -4.95
CA ASP A 114 9.07 -6.42 -5.98
C ASP A 114 8.04 -5.51 -6.67
N LEU A 115 6.94 -5.22 -5.99
CA LEU A 115 5.80 -4.45 -6.48
C LEU A 115 5.88 -2.98 -5.99
N PRO A 116 6.52 -2.07 -6.74
CA PRO A 116 6.79 -0.71 -6.28
C PRO A 116 5.54 0.16 -6.11
N PHE A 117 4.45 -0.16 -6.81
CA PHE A 117 3.23 0.65 -6.88
C PHE A 117 2.03 0.00 -6.18
N LEU A 118 2.25 -1.10 -5.47
CA LEU A 118 1.19 -1.76 -4.71
C LEU A 118 0.68 -0.84 -3.60
N ARG A 119 -0.65 -0.73 -3.46
CA ARG A 119 -1.33 0.12 -2.47
C ARG A 119 -2.34 -0.69 -1.66
N ALA A 120 -2.66 -0.20 -0.46
CA ALA A 120 -3.67 -0.83 0.39
C ALA A 120 -5.05 -0.90 -0.30
N ASP A 121 -5.41 0.12 -1.10
CA ASP A 121 -6.67 0.14 -1.86
C ASP A 121 -6.76 -0.99 -2.89
N THR A 122 -5.63 -1.36 -3.53
CA THR A 122 -5.57 -2.52 -4.43
C THR A 122 -5.90 -3.81 -3.68
N LEU A 123 -5.36 -3.98 -2.47
CA LEU A 123 -5.64 -5.18 -1.66
C LEU A 123 -7.09 -5.21 -1.19
N ARG A 124 -7.64 -4.06 -0.76
CA ARG A 124 -9.07 -3.95 -0.40
C ARG A 124 -9.96 -4.33 -1.58
N ARG A 125 -9.66 -3.83 -2.79
CA ARG A 125 -10.40 -4.18 -4.01
C ARG A 125 -10.35 -5.68 -4.29
N LEU A 126 -9.18 -6.33 -4.20
CA LEU A 126 -9.04 -7.77 -4.37
C LEU A 126 -9.87 -8.56 -3.34
N LEU A 127 -9.82 -8.16 -2.07
CA LEU A 127 -10.57 -8.81 -0.99
C LEU A 127 -12.09 -8.63 -1.15
N THR A 128 -12.55 -7.45 -1.57
CA THR A 128 -13.96 -7.18 -1.86
C THR A 128 -14.44 -8.02 -3.04
N THR A 129 -13.69 -8.04 -4.14
CA THR A 129 -13.98 -8.88 -5.32
C THR A 129 -14.05 -10.35 -4.96
N LEU A 130 -13.13 -10.84 -4.12
CA LEU A 130 -13.15 -12.23 -3.63
C LEU A 130 -14.39 -12.51 -2.77
N GLY A 131 -14.80 -11.55 -1.93
CA GLY A 131 -15.99 -11.66 -1.09
C GLY A 131 -17.28 -11.77 -1.91
N GLU A 132 -17.39 -10.97 -2.96
CA GLU A 132 -18.57 -10.88 -3.84
C GLU A 132 -18.63 -12.02 -4.85
N SER A 133 -17.48 -12.54 -5.28
CA SER A 133 -17.41 -13.66 -6.21
C SER A 133 -17.48 -15.01 -5.47
N GLY A 134 -18.12 -16.01 -6.02
CA GLY A 134 -18.05 -17.39 -5.51
C GLY A 134 -16.70 -18.08 -5.82
N ALA A 135 -15.67 -17.33 -6.19
CA ALA A 135 -14.37 -17.81 -6.64
C ALA A 135 -13.47 -18.25 -5.46
N ASP A 136 -12.42 -18.99 -5.76
CA ASP A 136 -11.41 -19.42 -4.79
C ASP A 136 -10.32 -18.34 -4.60
N GLY A 137 -10.20 -17.40 -5.56
CA GLY A 137 -9.28 -16.28 -5.50
C GLY A 137 -9.68 -15.14 -6.44
N ALA A 138 -9.14 -13.95 -6.14
CA ALA A 138 -9.14 -12.78 -7.03
C ALA A 138 -7.69 -12.33 -7.23
N LEU A 139 -7.25 -12.15 -8.49
CA LEU A 139 -5.89 -11.76 -8.83
C LEU A 139 -5.86 -10.57 -9.78
N LEU A 140 -4.76 -9.83 -9.78
CA LEU A 140 -4.54 -8.78 -10.77
C LEU A 140 -4.18 -9.37 -12.13
N THR A 141 -4.51 -8.60 -13.18
CA THR A 141 -3.92 -8.81 -14.52
C THR A 141 -3.11 -7.58 -14.90
N ASP A 142 -2.01 -7.84 -15.64
CA ASP A 142 -1.15 -6.79 -16.19
C ASP A 142 -1.76 -6.12 -17.45
N ALA A 143 -0.99 -5.24 -18.09
CA ALA A 143 -1.42 -4.51 -19.30
C ALA A 143 -1.71 -5.44 -20.50
N GLU A 144 -1.07 -6.59 -20.56
CA GLU A 144 -1.26 -7.61 -21.58
C GLU A 144 -2.33 -8.65 -21.22
N GLY A 145 -3.01 -8.45 -20.06
CA GLY A 145 -4.06 -9.35 -19.57
C GLY A 145 -3.54 -10.65 -18.96
N ARG A 146 -2.24 -10.73 -18.63
CA ARG A 146 -1.64 -11.92 -18.01
C ARG A 146 -1.94 -11.94 -16.51
N ASP A 147 -2.32 -13.13 -16.03
CA ASP A 147 -2.60 -13.36 -14.62
C ASP A 147 -1.35 -13.12 -13.74
N GLN A 148 -1.55 -12.37 -12.63
CA GLN A 148 -0.51 -12.06 -11.65
C GLN A 148 -0.80 -12.79 -10.31
N PRO A 149 -0.48 -14.07 -10.20
CA PRO A 149 -0.85 -14.90 -9.04
C PRO A 149 -0.14 -14.51 -7.74
N LEU A 150 0.90 -13.70 -7.82
CA LEU A 150 1.61 -13.10 -6.68
C LEU A 150 1.17 -11.66 -6.40
N VAL A 151 0.00 -11.26 -6.92
CA VAL A 151 -0.74 -10.07 -6.49
C VAL A 151 -2.21 -10.46 -6.43
N ALA A 152 -2.57 -11.22 -5.40
CA ALA A 152 -3.86 -11.88 -5.35
C ALA A 152 -4.36 -12.08 -3.91
N ALA A 153 -5.68 -12.10 -3.75
CA ALA A 153 -6.36 -12.53 -2.53
C ALA A 153 -6.99 -13.91 -2.78
N TYR A 154 -6.81 -14.83 -1.86
CA TYR A 154 -7.30 -16.19 -1.95
C TYR A 154 -8.10 -16.60 -0.72
N ARG A 155 -9.07 -17.51 -0.88
CA ARG A 155 -9.62 -18.25 0.24
C ARG A 155 -8.54 -19.21 0.78
N THR A 156 -8.13 -19.03 2.02
CA THR A 156 -7.02 -19.80 2.63
C THR A 156 -7.27 -21.31 2.55
N ALA A 157 -8.51 -21.73 2.76
CA ALA A 157 -8.88 -23.15 2.66
C ALA A 157 -8.71 -23.72 1.24
N ALA A 158 -9.02 -22.93 0.20
CA ALA A 158 -8.83 -23.34 -1.19
C ALA A 158 -7.34 -23.49 -1.53
N LEU A 159 -6.50 -22.53 -1.12
CA LEU A 159 -5.05 -22.64 -1.30
C LEU A 159 -4.47 -23.88 -0.64
N ARG A 160 -4.85 -24.15 0.61
CA ARG A 160 -4.36 -25.34 1.34
C ARG A 160 -4.77 -26.62 0.66
N ARG A 161 -6.04 -26.75 0.30
CA ARG A 161 -6.55 -27.93 -0.40
C ARG A 161 -5.77 -28.23 -1.68
N GLU A 162 -5.53 -27.20 -2.51
CA GLU A 162 -4.80 -27.39 -3.77
C GLU A 162 -3.29 -27.66 -3.56
N LEU A 163 -2.67 -27.06 -2.54
CA LEU A 163 -1.28 -27.36 -2.18
C LEU A 163 -1.13 -28.80 -1.68
N ASP A 164 -2.07 -29.29 -0.87
CA ASP A 164 -2.06 -30.66 -0.38
C ASP A 164 -2.26 -31.64 -1.54
N ALA A 165 -3.18 -31.35 -2.48
CA ALA A 165 -3.40 -32.14 -3.68
C ALA A 165 -2.16 -32.18 -4.60
N LEU A 166 -1.51 -31.03 -4.80
CA LEU A 166 -0.27 -30.96 -5.58
C LEU A 166 0.89 -31.72 -4.93
N ALA A 167 1.03 -31.62 -3.60
CA ALA A 167 2.05 -32.33 -2.85
C ALA A 167 1.87 -33.85 -2.98
N ALA A 168 0.64 -34.33 -2.88
CA ALA A 168 0.31 -35.74 -3.05
C ALA A 168 0.55 -36.25 -4.49
N ALA A 169 0.23 -35.42 -5.50
CA ALA A 169 0.36 -35.81 -6.90
C ALA A 169 1.80 -35.79 -7.43
N HIS A 170 2.72 -35.04 -6.79
CA HIS A 170 4.08 -34.80 -7.30
C HIS A 170 5.19 -35.18 -6.30
N ASP A 171 4.89 -35.93 -5.26
CA ASP A 171 5.82 -36.29 -4.19
C ASP A 171 6.54 -35.06 -3.59
N GLY A 172 5.77 -34.01 -3.37
CA GLY A 172 6.22 -32.72 -2.81
C GLY A 172 5.91 -31.52 -3.69
N LEU A 173 6.38 -30.36 -3.27
CA LEU A 173 6.09 -29.08 -3.93
C LEU A 173 7.29 -28.45 -4.62
N THR A 174 8.45 -29.09 -4.54
CA THR A 174 9.73 -28.54 -5.05
C THR A 174 9.69 -28.40 -6.57
N GLY A 175 10.06 -27.20 -7.06
CA GLY A 175 10.16 -26.91 -8.49
C GLY A 175 8.83 -26.75 -9.22
N LEU A 176 7.70 -26.87 -8.53
CA LEU A 176 6.39 -26.71 -9.16
C LEU A 176 6.15 -25.24 -9.52
N PRO A 177 5.74 -24.96 -10.76
CA PRO A 177 5.41 -23.61 -11.19
C PRO A 177 4.02 -23.20 -10.66
N LEU A 178 3.83 -21.90 -10.36
CA LEU A 178 2.57 -21.35 -9.84
C LEU A 178 1.35 -21.68 -10.72
N ARG A 179 1.52 -21.77 -12.03
CA ARG A 179 0.41 -22.14 -12.95
C ARG A 179 -0.24 -23.48 -12.63
N ARG A 180 0.47 -24.40 -11.98
CA ARG A 180 -0.13 -25.67 -11.50
C ARG A 180 -1.14 -25.42 -10.39
N LEU A 181 -0.82 -24.53 -9.47
CA LEU A 181 -1.72 -24.16 -8.38
C LEU A 181 -2.90 -23.33 -8.91
N THR A 182 -2.64 -22.29 -9.72
CA THR A 182 -3.68 -21.40 -10.22
C THR A 182 -4.63 -22.07 -11.21
N GLY A 183 -4.14 -23.06 -11.98
CA GLY A 183 -4.97 -23.79 -12.95
C GLY A 183 -6.06 -24.66 -12.33
N ALA A 184 -5.95 -25.00 -11.02
CA ALA A 184 -6.95 -25.77 -10.29
C ALA A 184 -7.95 -24.89 -9.51
N LEU A 185 -7.71 -23.59 -9.43
CA LEU A 185 -8.53 -22.62 -8.68
C LEU A 185 -9.47 -21.86 -9.62
N ARG A 186 -10.69 -21.58 -9.13
CA ARG A 186 -11.60 -20.63 -9.79
C ARG A 186 -11.18 -19.23 -9.43
N LEU A 187 -10.72 -18.44 -10.41
CA LEU A 187 -10.11 -17.14 -10.20
C LEU A 187 -10.90 -16.02 -10.90
N THR A 188 -11.16 -14.94 -10.17
CA THR A 188 -11.68 -13.69 -10.71
C THR A 188 -10.53 -12.75 -11.03
N ARG A 189 -10.56 -12.13 -12.22
CA ARG A 189 -9.52 -11.23 -12.71
C ARG A 189 -9.88 -9.78 -12.49
N VAL A 190 -8.94 -9.01 -11.96
CA VAL A 190 -9.07 -7.58 -11.69
C VAL A 190 -7.96 -6.85 -12.44
N PRO A 191 -8.27 -6.12 -13.52
CA PRO A 191 -7.26 -5.36 -14.25
C PRO A 191 -6.66 -4.24 -13.40
N ASP A 192 -5.34 -4.23 -13.24
CA ASP A 192 -4.57 -3.14 -12.64
C ASP A 192 -3.11 -3.18 -13.11
N PRO A 193 -2.82 -2.63 -14.31
CA PRO A 193 -1.46 -2.61 -14.86
C PRO A 193 -0.45 -1.82 -14.03
N HIS A 194 -0.94 -0.88 -13.21
CA HIS A 194 -0.06 -0.08 -12.38
C HIS A 194 0.40 -0.84 -11.14
N ALA A 195 -0.53 -1.43 -10.40
CA ALA A 195 -0.22 -2.17 -9.18
C ALA A 195 0.42 -3.54 -9.44
N SER A 196 0.25 -4.11 -10.65
CA SER A 196 0.86 -5.37 -11.07
C SER A 196 2.27 -5.22 -11.66
N PHE A 197 2.75 -3.99 -11.85
CA PHE A 197 4.10 -3.75 -12.34
C PHE A 197 5.13 -4.27 -11.34
N ASP A 198 6.03 -5.13 -11.77
CA ASP A 198 7.12 -5.70 -10.99
C ASP A 198 8.49 -5.18 -11.47
N CYS A 199 9.48 -5.24 -10.63
CA CYS A 199 10.85 -4.78 -10.91
C CYS A 199 11.79 -5.97 -11.11
N ASP A 200 11.75 -6.63 -12.25
CA ASP A 200 12.58 -7.80 -12.57
C ASP A 200 13.99 -7.46 -13.05
N THR A 201 14.16 -6.30 -13.69
CA THR A 201 15.40 -5.83 -14.28
C THR A 201 15.80 -4.46 -13.73
N TRP A 202 17.04 -4.03 -13.99
CA TRP A 202 17.49 -2.67 -13.67
C TRP A 202 16.72 -1.61 -14.46
N ASP A 203 16.30 -1.90 -15.68
CA ASP A 203 15.46 -1.00 -16.49
C ASP A 203 14.08 -0.81 -15.84
N ASP A 204 13.49 -1.86 -15.27
CA ASP A 204 12.23 -1.73 -14.51
C ASP A 204 12.39 -0.85 -13.28
N ILE A 205 13.53 -0.97 -12.58
CA ILE A 205 13.85 -0.10 -11.43
C ILE A 205 14.00 1.36 -11.86
N VAL A 206 14.68 1.63 -12.98
CA VAL A 206 14.82 2.98 -13.55
C VAL A 206 13.45 3.53 -13.94
N ASN A 207 12.65 2.73 -14.62
CA ASN A 207 11.27 3.07 -15.01
C ASN A 207 10.38 3.34 -13.80
N ALA A 208 10.47 2.52 -12.76
CA ALA A 208 9.71 2.75 -11.51
C ALA A 208 10.10 4.08 -10.85
N ARG A 209 11.39 4.39 -10.79
CA ARG A 209 11.89 5.68 -10.26
C ARG A 209 11.43 6.87 -11.09
N ALA A 210 11.39 6.75 -12.42
CA ALA A 210 10.89 7.78 -13.32
C ALA A 210 9.39 8.01 -13.11
N ARG A 211 8.58 6.95 -13.07
CA ARG A 211 7.12 7.02 -12.85
C ARG A 211 6.74 7.74 -11.55
N ILE A 212 7.48 7.52 -10.45
CA ILE A 212 7.25 8.25 -9.20
C ILE A 212 7.45 9.76 -9.39
N ARG A 213 8.45 10.17 -10.19
CA ARG A 213 8.74 11.59 -10.46
C ARG A 213 7.69 12.24 -11.36
N GLU A 214 7.21 11.52 -12.38
CA GLU A 214 6.30 12.04 -13.40
C GLU A 214 4.85 12.20 -12.93
N HIS A 215 4.37 11.34 -12.03
CA HIS A 215 2.96 11.29 -11.63
C HIS A 215 2.60 12.20 -10.44
N GLY A 216 3.45 13.18 -10.09
CA GLY A 216 3.14 14.15 -9.03
C GLY A 216 3.09 13.60 -7.60
N HIS A 217 3.36 12.32 -7.41
CA HIS A 217 3.37 11.65 -6.10
C HIS A 217 4.71 11.76 -5.35
N VAL A 218 5.65 12.57 -5.85
CA VAL A 218 6.98 12.72 -5.23
C VAL A 218 6.85 13.17 -3.78
N LEU A 219 5.94 14.10 -3.50
CA LEU A 219 5.74 14.61 -2.15
C LEU A 219 5.14 13.55 -1.23
N ASP A 220 4.13 12.83 -1.68
CA ASP A 220 3.50 11.75 -0.89
C ASP A 220 4.49 10.63 -0.58
N GLU A 221 5.29 10.24 -1.58
CA GLU A 221 6.34 9.23 -1.43
C GLU A 221 7.45 9.72 -0.49
N TRP A 222 7.84 10.99 -0.59
CA TRP A 222 8.81 11.60 0.31
C TRP A 222 8.29 11.64 1.74
N ILE A 223 7.05 12.09 1.97
CA ILE A 223 6.42 12.13 3.29
C ILE A 223 6.36 10.71 3.88
N SER A 224 5.97 9.73 3.08
CA SER A 224 5.92 8.34 3.52
C SER A 224 7.32 7.82 3.91
N ALA A 225 8.35 8.11 3.11
CA ALA A 225 9.73 7.71 3.42
C ALA A 225 10.25 8.38 4.70
N VAL A 226 9.93 9.66 4.92
CA VAL A 226 10.29 10.40 6.14
C VAL A 226 9.58 9.83 7.36
N LYS A 227 8.29 9.49 7.25
CA LYS A 227 7.55 8.84 8.34
C LYS A 227 8.19 7.52 8.76
N ASP A 228 8.57 6.68 7.78
CA ASP A 228 9.24 5.40 8.05
C ASP A 228 10.60 5.59 8.70
N GLU A 229 11.42 6.52 8.20
CA GLU A 229 12.77 6.79 8.74
C GLU A 229 12.72 7.33 10.17
N LEU A 230 11.71 8.15 10.48
CA LEU A 230 11.51 8.74 11.81
C LEU A 230 10.67 7.85 12.75
N GLY A 231 10.13 6.74 12.28
CA GLY A 231 9.26 5.86 13.05
C GLY A 231 7.93 6.53 13.46
N ILE A 232 7.39 7.42 12.61
CA ILE A 232 6.18 8.19 12.88
C ILE A 232 5.02 7.61 12.08
N ASP A 233 3.94 7.24 12.77
CA ASP A 233 2.65 6.89 12.15
C ASP A 233 1.63 8.00 12.48
N LEU A 234 1.70 9.09 11.71
CA LEU A 234 0.81 10.23 11.86
C LEU A 234 0.24 10.63 10.50
N ASP A 235 -1.07 10.59 10.38
CA ASP A 235 -1.77 11.13 9.21
C ASP A 235 -2.03 12.63 9.41
N VAL A 236 -1.61 13.43 8.44
CA VAL A 236 -1.74 14.90 8.47
C VAL A 236 -2.30 15.42 7.15
N ASP A 237 -3.07 16.47 7.22
CA ASP A 237 -3.52 17.22 6.06
C ASP A 237 -2.32 17.98 5.45
N THR A 238 -1.75 17.39 4.39
CA THR A 238 -0.58 17.95 3.68
C THR A 238 -0.89 19.31 3.06
N ASN A 239 -2.12 19.49 2.54
CA ASN A 239 -2.50 20.77 1.91
C ASN A 239 -2.55 21.88 2.94
N LEU A 240 -3.13 21.63 4.11
CA LEU A 240 -3.17 22.58 5.21
C LEU A 240 -1.76 23.02 5.66
N LEU A 241 -0.80 22.07 5.72
CA LEU A 241 0.59 22.40 6.08
C LEU A 241 1.33 23.17 4.99
N LEU A 242 1.05 22.88 3.72
CA LEU A 242 1.62 23.63 2.59
C LEU A 242 1.06 25.05 2.52
N ASP A 243 -0.24 25.22 2.77
CA ASP A 243 -0.88 26.53 2.86
C ASP A 243 -0.28 27.36 3.99
N LEU A 244 -0.15 26.78 5.19
CA LEU A 244 0.53 27.42 6.31
C LEU A 244 1.97 27.85 5.97
N ALA A 245 2.73 26.96 5.31
CA ALA A 245 4.11 27.27 4.91
C ALA A 245 4.15 28.47 3.92
N ARG A 246 3.19 28.52 2.98
CA ARG A 246 3.05 29.64 2.05
C ARG A 246 2.70 30.94 2.78
N ASP A 247 1.70 30.91 3.67
CA ASP A 247 1.24 32.09 4.41
C ASP A 247 2.35 32.64 5.32
N ALA A 248 3.10 31.79 6.01
CA ALA A 248 4.25 32.19 6.81
C ALA A 248 5.39 32.79 5.94
N ALA A 249 5.61 32.24 4.74
CA ALA A 249 6.64 32.73 3.82
C ALA A 249 6.30 34.11 3.23
N HIS A 250 5.01 34.38 2.97
CA HIS A 250 4.56 35.65 2.38
C HIS A 250 4.32 36.72 3.45
N GLY A 251 3.55 36.39 4.51
CA GLY A 251 3.17 37.35 5.53
C GLY A 251 4.31 37.75 6.48
N VAL A 252 5.36 36.92 6.62
CA VAL A 252 6.49 37.21 7.52
C VAL A 252 7.80 37.29 6.77
N ALA A 253 8.32 36.14 6.33
CA ALA A 253 9.55 36.04 5.51
C ALA A 253 9.74 34.59 5.04
N ARG A 254 10.41 34.35 3.92
CA ARG A 254 10.67 32.99 3.41
C ARG A 254 11.22 31.99 4.45
N PRO A 255 12.17 32.36 5.34
CA PRO A 255 12.68 31.45 6.36
C PRO A 255 11.65 31.07 7.44
N ALA A 256 10.55 31.82 7.56
CA ALA A 256 9.49 31.52 8.55
C ALA A 256 8.76 30.22 8.22
N ALA A 257 8.62 29.84 6.95
CA ALA A 257 7.88 28.64 6.55
C ALA A 257 8.37 27.34 7.25
N PRO A 258 9.66 26.94 7.13
CA PRO A 258 10.13 25.71 7.79
C PRO A 258 10.10 25.81 9.34
N LEU A 259 10.35 26.99 9.90
CA LEU A 259 10.32 27.21 11.34
C LEU A 259 8.89 27.09 11.90
N THR A 260 7.92 27.69 11.22
CA THR A 260 6.51 27.66 11.65
C THR A 260 5.96 26.22 11.56
N THR A 261 6.24 25.49 10.49
CA THR A 261 5.79 24.10 10.36
C THR A 261 6.43 23.17 11.40
N PHE A 262 7.72 23.38 11.72
CA PHE A 262 8.38 22.66 12.82
C PHE A 262 7.70 22.96 14.18
N LEU A 263 7.44 24.23 14.51
CA LEU A 263 6.81 24.63 15.77
C LEU A 263 5.38 24.07 15.88
N VAL A 264 4.62 24.04 14.79
CA VAL A 264 3.29 23.42 14.74
C VAL A 264 3.38 21.91 15.03
N GLY A 265 4.31 21.21 14.40
CA GLY A 265 4.54 19.80 14.67
C GLY A 265 4.94 19.53 16.13
N TYR A 266 5.83 20.34 16.68
CA TYR A 266 6.26 20.24 18.07
C TYR A 266 5.10 20.52 19.04
N ALA A 267 4.28 21.55 18.79
CA ALA A 267 3.11 21.88 19.62
C ALA A 267 2.07 20.75 19.60
N ALA A 268 1.80 20.19 18.43
CA ALA A 268 0.89 19.05 18.27
C ALA A 268 1.40 17.80 19.00
N ALA A 269 2.68 17.51 18.94
CA ALA A 269 3.30 16.39 19.65
C ALA A 269 3.14 16.54 21.19
N ARG A 270 3.30 17.75 21.71
CA ARG A 270 3.06 18.06 23.14
C ARG A 270 1.58 17.93 23.54
N ALA A 271 0.65 18.17 22.62
CA ALA A 271 -0.79 18.01 22.81
C ALA A 271 -1.29 16.57 22.57
N ARG A 272 -0.42 15.56 22.67
CA ARG A 272 -0.67 14.13 22.44
C ARG A 272 -0.89 13.72 20.99
N ALA A 273 -0.28 14.42 20.03
CA ALA A 273 -0.11 14.03 18.63
C ALA A 273 -1.36 13.49 17.90
N ALA A 274 -2.55 13.99 18.22
CA ALA A 274 -3.74 13.67 17.44
C ALA A 274 -3.71 14.43 16.10
N PRO A 275 -4.19 13.85 14.97
CA PRO A 275 -4.30 14.57 13.70
C PRO A 275 -5.03 15.91 13.80
N THR A 276 -6.04 15.99 14.67
CA THR A 276 -6.79 17.21 15.00
C THR A 276 -5.91 18.28 15.67
N ALA A 277 -4.95 17.89 16.51
CA ALA A 277 -4.04 18.82 17.19
C ALA A 277 -3.08 19.50 16.20
N VAL A 278 -2.62 18.79 15.18
CA VAL A 278 -1.82 19.36 14.09
C VAL A 278 -2.63 20.40 13.32
N ALA A 279 -3.86 20.06 12.93
CA ALA A 279 -4.74 20.96 12.19
C ALA A 279 -5.12 22.21 12.99
N GLU A 280 -5.35 22.09 14.30
CA GLU A 280 -5.63 23.23 15.19
C GLU A 280 -4.41 24.14 15.33
N ALA A 281 -3.24 23.58 15.56
CA ALA A 281 -1.99 24.34 15.66
C ALA A 281 -1.65 25.04 14.33
N ALA A 282 -1.86 24.38 13.20
CA ALA A 282 -1.65 24.96 11.87
C ALA A 282 -2.58 26.16 11.63
N ARG A 283 -3.88 26.03 11.91
CA ARG A 283 -4.84 27.15 11.75
C ARG A 283 -4.50 28.34 12.66
N LYS A 284 -4.04 28.11 13.88
CA LYS A 284 -3.61 29.18 14.79
C LYS A 284 -2.38 29.92 14.25
N ALA A 285 -1.42 29.18 13.72
CA ALA A 285 -0.22 29.76 13.12
C ALA A 285 -0.52 30.52 11.82
N ALA A 286 -1.40 30.01 10.95
CA ALA A 286 -1.85 30.69 9.75
C ALA A 286 -2.58 32.01 10.07
N ALA A 287 -3.49 31.99 11.04
CA ALA A 287 -4.18 33.22 11.50
C ALA A 287 -3.21 34.28 12.07
N LEU A 288 -2.10 33.84 12.70
CA LEU A 288 -1.07 34.76 13.16
C LEU A 288 -0.29 35.35 11.98
N ALA A 289 0.07 34.55 10.97
CA ALA A 289 0.78 35.01 9.79
C ALA A 289 -0.02 36.07 9.02
N LEU A 290 -1.32 35.88 8.85
CA LEU A 290 -2.20 36.87 8.21
C LEU A 290 -2.26 38.20 8.99
N ARG A 291 -2.41 38.15 10.32
CA ARG A 291 -2.36 39.39 11.14
C ARG A 291 -1.03 40.11 11.04
N TRP A 292 0.06 39.37 10.97
CA TRP A 292 1.39 39.95 10.80
C TRP A 292 1.55 40.68 9.45
N GLU A 293 0.97 40.10 8.40
CA GLU A 293 0.93 40.73 7.07
C GLU A 293 0.10 42.03 7.06
N GLU A 294 -1.09 41.99 7.72
CA GLU A 294 -1.95 43.17 7.89
C GLU A 294 -1.21 44.29 8.65
N GLU A 295 -0.58 43.99 9.77
CA GLU A 295 0.21 44.96 10.57
C GLU A 295 1.39 45.55 9.77
N ALA A 296 2.04 44.73 8.93
CA ALA A 296 3.15 45.18 8.09
C ALA A 296 2.67 46.11 6.96
N ALA A 297 1.49 45.87 6.40
CA ALA A 297 0.85 46.74 5.40
C ALA A 297 0.47 48.11 6.00
N GLU A 298 -0.12 48.12 7.21
CA GLU A 298 -0.47 49.36 7.92
C GLU A 298 0.75 50.19 8.33
N ALA A 299 1.90 49.57 8.61
CA ALA A 299 3.13 50.24 9.00
C ALA A 299 3.90 50.80 7.79
N GLY A 300 3.54 50.42 6.56
CA GLY A 300 4.16 50.90 5.30
C GLY A 300 3.43 52.05 4.61
N GLU A 301 2.24 52.42 5.13
CA GLU A 301 1.53 53.67 4.74
C GLU A 301 1.93 54.83 5.66
#